data_2bc64c6b764eee2461653a44c13a9500
#
_entry.id   2bc64c6b764eee2461653a44c13a9500
#
_cell.length_a   1.000
_cell.length_b   1.000
_cell.length_c   1.000
_cell.angle_alpha   90.00
_cell.angle_beta   90.00
_cell.angle_gamma   90.00
#
_symmetry.space_group_name_H-M   'P 1'
#
loop_
_entity.id
_entity.type
_entity.pdbx_description
1 polymer ?
#
loop_
_entity_poly.entity_id
_entity_poly.type
_entity_poly.pdbx_seq_one_letter_code
_entity_poly.pdbx_strand_id
1 'polypeptide(L)'
;RQTGGYGLTDYYLYQALDAYPVKGMDVAIIGSCQPWYEAVCLEYGGWPSTIEYNKLTTNDSRLSLHTVEEFKNSPRKFKAAFSISSFEHDGLGRFGDPINPDGDLEAMKEVRETMLEPGGLLYLSVPNGVDKVCFNAHRIYGNKRFYKLIEGFEIVDYYPKNFKEMLEVDTGSECPQPVVVLRNKG
;
A
#
# COMPACT_ATOMS: atom_id res chain seq x y z
N ARG A 1 -13.95 -15.93 -4.12
CA ARG A 1 -13.40 -15.19 -2.98
C ARG A 1 -14.27 -13.96 -2.72
N GLN A 2 -14.40 -13.57 -1.47
CA GLN A 2 -15.12 -12.36 -1.07
C GLN A 2 -14.27 -11.13 -1.36
N THR A 3 -14.91 -9.96 -1.47
CA THR A 3 -14.25 -8.66 -1.59
C THR A 3 -14.66 -7.78 -0.43
N GLY A 4 -13.73 -6.92 0.02
CA GLY A 4 -13.98 -5.84 0.97
C GLY A 4 -14.50 -4.57 0.28
N GLY A 5 -14.05 -3.41 0.76
CA GLY A 5 -14.52 -2.12 0.27
C GLY A 5 -14.04 -1.72 -1.13
N TYR A 6 -12.98 -2.35 -1.65
CA TYR A 6 -12.33 -1.95 -2.91
C TYR A 6 -12.62 -2.87 -4.11
N GLY A 7 -13.52 -3.85 -3.96
CA GLY A 7 -14.06 -4.63 -5.08
C GLY A 7 -12.99 -5.29 -5.96
N LEU A 8 -12.77 -4.77 -7.18
CA LEU A 8 -11.80 -5.35 -8.12
C LEU A 8 -10.35 -5.32 -7.62
N THR A 9 -9.97 -4.34 -6.82
CA THR A 9 -8.63 -4.26 -6.21
C THR A 9 -8.33 -5.48 -5.35
N ASP A 10 -9.33 -5.98 -4.61
CA ASP A 10 -9.17 -7.18 -3.80
C ASP A 10 -8.91 -8.41 -4.66
N TYR A 11 -9.60 -8.53 -5.82
CA TYR A 11 -9.31 -9.61 -6.78
C TYR A 11 -7.89 -9.51 -7.36
N TYR A 12 -7.42 -8.31 -7.65
CA TYR A 12 -6.05 -8.09 -8.12
C TYR A 12 -5.02 -8.46 -7.03
N LEU A 13 -5.32 -8.13 -5.76
CA LEU A 13 -4.47 -8.54 -4.64
C LEU A 13 -4.43 -10.07 -4.52
N TYR A 14 -5.56 -10.76 -4.66
CA TYR A 14 -5.58 -12.22 -4.64
C TYR A 14 -4.74 -12.84 -5.75
N GLN A 15 -4.82 -12.30 -6.98
CA GLN A 15 -3.99 -12.75 -8.09
C GLN A 15 -2.49 -12.53 -7.81
N ALA A 16 -2.16 -11.37 -7.22
CA ALA A 16 -0.79 -11.07 -6.82
C ALA A 16 -0.29 -12.04 -5.73
N LEU A 17 -1.09 -12.33 -4.70
CA LEU A 17 -0.74 -13.24 -3.62
C LEU A 17 -0.69 -14.71 -4.04
N ASP A 18 -1.50 -15.11 -5.04
CA ASP A 18 -1.40 -16.44 -5.63
C ASP A 18 -0.07 -16.64 -6.40
N ALA A 19 0.44 -15.59 -7.05
CA ALA A 19 1.70 -15.62 -7.79
C ALA A 19 2.93 -15.38 -6.90
N TYR A 20 2.78 -14.54 -5.89
CA TYR A 20 3.84 -14.13 -4.96
C TYR A 20 3.36 -14.35 -3.51
N PRO A 21 3.41 -15.57 -2.99
CA PRO A 21 2.81 -15.90 -1.70
C PRO A 21 3.57 -15.31 -0.51
N VAL A 22 2.82 -14.90 0.53
CA VAL A 22 3.35 -14.38 1.80
C VAL A 22 3.34 -15.39 2.95
N LYS A 23 3.14 -16.66 2.64
CA LYS A 23 3.03 -17.73 3.64
C LYS A 23 4.27 -17.78 4.55
N GLY A 24 4.03 -17.72 5.86
CA GLY A 24 5.08 -17.75 6.89
C GLY A 24 5.92 -16.48 6.97
N MET A 25 5.50 -15.38 6.34
CA MET A 25 6.19 -14.09 6.42
C MET A 25 5.51 -13.17 7.44
N ASP A 26 6.31 -12.36 8.13
CA ASP A 26 5.82 -11.15 8.77
C ASP A 26 5.51 -10.11 7.69
N VAL A 27 4.29 -9.58 7.72
CA VAL A 27 3.76 -8.66 6.69
C VAL A 27 3.33 -7.34 7.35
N ALA A 28 3.88 -6.22 6.90
CA ALA A 28 3.36 -4.92 7.29
C ALA A 28 2.06 -4.62 6.54
N ILE A 29 1.02 -4.19 7.25
CA ILE A 29 -0.22 -3.69 6.65
C ILE A 29 -0.26 -2.19 6.92
N ILE A 30 -0.12 -1.38 5.88
CA ILE A 30 0.08 0.07 5.98
C ILE A 30 -1.22 0.80 5.66
N GLY A 31 -1.68 1.64 6.59
CA GLY A 31 -2.86 2.50 6.43
C GLY A 31 -4.19 1.74 6.44
N SER A 32 -4.28 0.64 7.19
CA SER A 32 -5.51 -0.16 7.31
C SER A 32 -6.31 0.26 8.53
N CYS A 33 -7.52 0.79 8.31
CA CYS A 33 -8.45 1.18 9.39
C CYS A 33 -9.47 0.07 9.72
N GLN A 34 -9.60 -0.94 8.89
CA GLN A 34 -10.52 -2.08 9.05
C GLN A 34 -9.74 -3.36 8.79
N PRO A 35 -9.96 -4.45 9.55
CA PRO A 35 -9.10 -5.63 9.54
C PRO A 35 -9.29 -6.53 8.31
N TRP A 36 -9.60 -5.93 7.14
CA TRP A 36 -9.81 -6.67 5.90
C TRP A 36 -8.49 -7.24 5.34
N TYR A 37 -7.47 -6.39 5.21
CA TYR A 37 -6.19 -6.83 4.64
C TYR A 37 -5.38 -7.67 5.61
N GLU A 38 -5.59 -7.50 6.91
CA GLU A 38 -5.11 -8.40 7.96
C GLU A 38 -5.73 -9.79 7.81
N ALA A 39 -7.05 -9.87 7.59
CA ALA A 39 -7.73 -11.14 7.35
C ALA A 39 -7.25 -11.81 6.06
N VAL A 40 -7.05 -11.05 4.97
CA VAL A 40 -6.46 -11.54 3.73
C VAL A 40 -5.04 -12.08 3.98
N CYS A 41 -4.21 -11.34 4.70
CA CYS A 41 -2.86 -11.77 5.05
C CYS A 41 -2.86 -13.11 5.82
N LEU A 42 -3.72 -13.23 6.84
CA LEU A 42 -3.88 -14.46 7.62
C LEU A 42 -4.37 -15.64 6.76
N GLU A 43 -5.32 -15.42 5.86
CA GLU A 43 -5.84 -16.45 4.95
C GLU A 43 -4.74 -16.99 4.01
N TYR A 44 -3.81 -16.12 3.60
CA TYR A 44 -2.63 -16.50 2.82
C TYR A 44 -1.45 -17.00 3.68
N GLY A 45 -1.67 -17.17 4.99
CA GLY A 45 -0.70 -17.75 5.94
C GLY A 45 0.43 -16.82 6.33
N GLY A 46 0.27 -15.52 6.15
CA GLY A 46 1.19 -14.50 6.66
C GLY A 46 0.84 -14.06 8.10
N TRP A 47 1.72 -13.29 8.72
CA TRP A 47 1.56 -12.71 10.06
C TRP A 47 1.43 -11.19 9.96
N PRO A 48 0.22 -10.61 10.05
CA PRO A 48 0.03 -9.18 9.83
C PRO A 48 0.48 -8.34 11.02
N SER A 49 1.10 -7.20 10.71
CA SER A 49 1.40 -6.11 11.64
C SER A 49 0.94 -4.81 11.04
N THR A 50 -0.14 -4.24 11.59
CA THR A 50 -0.74 -3.01 11.10
C THR A 50 0.02 -1.80 11.61
N ILE A 51 0.33 -0.87 10.70
CA ILE A 51 0.96 0.40 10.98
C ILE A 51 0.02 1.49 10.48
N GLU A 52 -0.58 2.25 11.40
CA GLU A 52 -1.63 3.21 11.12
C GLU A 52 -1.41 4.51 11.92
N TYR A 53 -1.86 5.65 11.41
CA TYR A 53 -1.77 6.93 12.11
C TYR A 53 -2.62 6.92 13.39
N ASN A 54 -3.86 6.45 13.29
CA ASN A 54 -4.79 6.40 14.41
C ASN A 54 -4.55 5.14 15.23
N LYS A 55 -4.68 5.28 16.56
CA LYS A 55 -4.57 4.15 17.46
C LYS A 55 -5.73 3.20 17.27
N LEU A 56 -5.42 1.98 16.85
CA LEU A 56 -6.36 0.87 16.72
C LEU A 56 -6.30 -0.05 17.95
N THR A 57 -7.39 -0.80 18.17
CA THR A 57 -7.45 -1.82 19.21
C THR A 57 -8.03 -3.11 18.64
N THR A 58 -7.60 -4.26 19.17
CA THR A 58 -8.09 -5.58 18.77
C THR A 58 -8.11 -6.53 19.95
N ASN A 59 -9.03 -7.50 19.93
CA ASN A 59 -9.04 -8.65 20.83
C ASN A 59 -8.48 -9.92 20.17
N ASP A 60 -8.06 -9.84 18.89
CA ASP A 60 -7.47 -10.97 18.17
C ASP A 60 -5.97 -10.97 18.39
N SER A 61 -5.46 -11.98 19.08
CA SER A 61 -4.04 -12.13 19.39
C SER A 61 -3.14 -12.39 18.16
N ARG A 62 -3.73 -12.65 17.00
CA ARG A 62 -2.99 -12.84 15.75
C ARG A 62 -2.62 -11.51 15.10
N LEU A 63 -3.24 -10.39 15.53
CA LEU A 63 -3.00 -9.06 14.98
C LEU A 63 -2.05 -8.28 15.87
N SER A 64 -1.00 -7.73 15.28
CA SER A 64 -0.10 -6.75 15.91
C SER A 64 -0.44 -5.37 15.39
N LEU A 65 -0.73 -4.41 16.27
CA LEU A 65 -1.15 -3.06 15.91
C LEU A 65 -0.15 -2.05 16.45
N HIS A 66 0.28 -1.13 15.62
CA HIS A 66 1.22 -0.06 15.95
C HIS A 66 0.72 1.26 15.38
N THR A 67 0.88 2.33 16.13
CA THR A 67 0.86 3.66 15.51
C THR A 67 2.16 3.88 14.73
N VAL A 68 2.14 4.83 13.78
CA VAL A 68 3.36 5.23 13.04
C VAL A 68 4.45 5.68 14.02
N GLU A 69 4.10 6.40 15.10
CA GLU A 69 5.04 6.83 16.13
C GLU A 69 5.62 5.66 16.92
N GLU A 70 4.77 4.72 17.36
CA GLU A 70 5.22 3.50 18.06
C GLU A 70 6.17 2.69 17.20
N PHE A 71 5.87 2.56 15.89
CA PHE A 71 6.75 1.86 14.95
C PHE A 71 8.09 2.58 14.75
N LYS A 72 8.11 3.90 14.62
CA LYS A 72 9.35 4.71 14.52
C LYS A 72 10.25 4.56 15.74
N ASN A 73 9.67 4.39 16.93
CA ASN A 73 10.43 4.20 18.15
C ASN A 73 11.02 2.78 18.30
N SER A 74 10.47 1.79 17.60
CA SER A 74 10.96 0.40 17.60
C SER A 74 10.82 -0.22 16.20
N PRO A 75 11.57 0.27 15.22
CA PRO A 75 11.43 -0.17 13.84
C PRO A 75 11.95 -1.60 13.66
N ARG A 76 11.27 -2.33 12.76
CA ARG A 76 11.69 -3.67 12.31
C ARG A 76 11.48 -3.82 10.81
N LYS A 77 12.20 -4.73 10.20
CA LYS A 77 12.10 -5.03 8.78
C LYS A 77 11.10 -6.17 8.54
N PHE A 78 10.37 -6.06 7.43
CA PHE A 78 9.41 -7.04 6.95
C PHE A 78 9.85 -7.60 5.59
N LYS A 79 9.51 -8.86 5.33
CA LYS A 79 9.72 -9.49 4.02
C LYS A 79 8.66 -9.08 3.00
N ALA A 80 7.49 -8.68 3.47
CA ALA A 80 6.41 -8.18 2.62
C ALA A 80 5.64 -7.06 3.30
N ALA A 81 4.99 -6.20 2.51
CA ALA A 81 4.06 -5.20 2.98
C ALA A 81 2.87 -5.06 2.02
N PHE A 82 1.69 -4.74 2.57
CA PHE A 82 0.52 -4.33 1.81
C PHE A 82 0.25 -2.85 2.07
N SER A 83 -0.01 -2.09 1.03
CA SER A 83 -0.54 -0.74 1.11
C SER A 83 -1.59 -0.56 0.02
N ILE A 84 -2.85 -0.58 0.45
CA ILE A 84 -3.99 -0.52 -0.45
C ILE A 84 -4.79 0.73 -0.13
N SER A 85 -4.73 1.72 -1.04
CA SER A 85 -5.41 3.01 -0.90
C SER A 85 -5.03 3.75 0.39
N SER A 86 -3.75 4.04 0.54
CA SER A 86 -3.19 4.74 1.70
C SER A 86 -2.32 5.94 1.29
N PHE A 87 -1.22 5.75 0.58
CA PHE A 87 -0.23 6.79 0.27
C PHE A 87 -0.77 7.98 -0.51
N GLU A 88 -1.84 7.80 -1.29
CA GLU A 88 -2.47 8.89 -2.04
C GLU A 88 -3.00 10.02 -1.17
N HIS A 89 -3.16 9.78 0.12
CA HIS A 89 -3.66 10.75 1.09
C HIS A 89 -2.55 11.51 1.79
N ASP A 90 -1.34 10.99 1.85
CA ASP A 90 -0.25 11.51 2.66
C ASP A 90 0.17 12.92 2.23
N GLY A 91 0.27 13.83 3.19
CA GLY A 91 0.61 15.23 2.95
C GLY A 91 -0.52 16.10 2.42
N LEU A 92 -1.78 15.62 2.43
CA LEU A 92 -2.96 16.41 2.04
C LEU A 92 -3.72 16.99 3.24
N GLY A 93 -3.33 16.63 4.46
CA GLY A 93 -3.96 17.11 5.71
C GLY A 93 -5.34 16.52 5.99
N ARG A 94 -5.79 15.52 5.20
CA ARG A 94 -7.11 14.92 5.34
C ARG A 94 -7.31 14.20 6.66
N PHE A 95 -6.28 13.54 7.14
CA PHE A 95 -6.28 12.74 8.36
C PHE A 95 -5.52 13.40 9.52
N GLY A 96 -5.26 14.72 9.43
CA GLY A 96 -4.53 15.50 10.42
C GLY A 96 -3.01 15.48 10.18
N ASP A 97 -2.56 14.91 9.10
CA ASP A 97 -1.17 14.92 8.64
C ASP A 97 -0.74 16.34 8.18
N PRO A 98 0.52 16.72 8.34
CA PRO A 98 1.04 18.00 7.84
C PRO A 98 0.90 18.11 6.33
N ILE A 99 0.56 19.32 5.84
CA ILE A 99 0.52 19.59 4.40
C ILE A 99 1.94 19.50 3.84
N ASN A 100 2.13 18.52 2.95
CA ASN A 100 3.41 18.26 2.27
C ASN A 100 3.12 17.76 0.85
N PRO A 101 3.47 18.54 -0.20
CA PRO A 101 3.23 18.12 -1.60
C PRO A 101 3.87 16.77 -1.98
N ASP A 102 4.93 16.39 -1.29
CA ASP A 102 5.69 15.15 -1.53
C ASP A 102 5.55 14.13 -0.39
N GLY A 103 4.53 14.28 0.48
CA GLY A 103 4.30 13.40 1.62
C GLY A 103 4.17 11.93 1.25
N ASP A 104 3.51 11.62 0.13
CA ASP A 104 3.41 10.26 -0.41
C ASP A 104 4.76 9.69 -0.88
N LEU A 105 5.61 10.53 -1.49
CA LEU A 105 6.95 10.12 -1.94
C LEU A 105 7.87 9.85 -0.75
N GLU A 106 7.80 10.70 0.27
CA GLU A 106 8.56 10.55 1.53
C GLU A 106 8.12 9.29 2.29
N ALA A 107 6.80 9.04 2.39
CA ALA A 107 6.25 7.84 3.01
C ALA A 107 6.69 6.56 2.29
N MET A 108 6.63 6.53 0.95
CA MET A 108 7.13 5.40 0.17
C MET A 108 8.64 5.17 0.34
N LYS A 109 9.41 6.26 0.40
CA LYS A 109 10.85 6.18 0.69
C LYS A 109 11.09 5.61 2.09
N GLU A 110 10.34 6.05 3.09
CA GLU A 110 10.43 5.54 4.46
C GLU A 110 10.13 4.03 4.51
N VAL A 111 9.08 3.57 3.84
CA VAL A 111 8.76 2.13 3.73
C VAL A 111 9.92 1.35 3.14
N ARG A 112 10.51 1.83 2.05
CA ARG A 112 11.66 1.21 1.40
C ARG A 112 12.87 1.10 2.33
N GLU A 113 13.20 2.18 3.01
CA GLU A 113 14.45 2.31 3.78
C GLU A 113 14.35 1.69 5.18
N THR A 114 13.17 1.80 5.82
CA THR A 114 13.01 1.44 7.24
C THR A 114 12.14 0.22 7.48
N MET A 115 11.14 -0.07 6.61
CA MET A 115 10.16 -1.13 6.87
C MET A 115 10.43 -2.40 6.07
N LEU A 116 10.90 -2.32 4.83
CA LEU A 116 11.12 -3.50 3.99
C LEU A 116 12.58 -3.96 4.01
N GLU A 117 12.77 -5.28 4.07
CA GLU A 117 14.08 -5.89 3.81
C GLU A 117 14.51 -5.61 2.36
N PRO A 118 15.83 -5.55 2.06
CA PRO A 118 16.30 -5.65 0.69
C PRO A 118 15.75 -6.92 0.03
N GLY A 119 15.16 -6.80 -1.16
CA GLY A 119 14.46 -7.90 -1.83
C GLY A 119 13.03 -8.14 -1.34
N GLY A 120 12.58 -7.47 -0.27
CA GLY A 120 11.20 -7.57 0.24
C GLY A 120 10.16 -7.05 -0.75
N LEU A 121 8.94 -7.56 -0.68
CA LEU A 121 7.86 -7.23 -1.62
C LEU A 121 6.87 -6.23 -1.02
N LEU A 122 6.48 -5.23 -1.82
CA LEU A 122 5.37 -4.34 -1.52
C LEU A 122 4.23 -4.59 -2.52
N TYR A 123 3.05 -4.92 -2.00
CA TYR A 123 1.81 -4.98 -2.78
C TYR A 123 1.16 -3.60 -2.65
N LEU A 124 1.35 -2.79 -3.68
CA LEU A 124 0.91 -1.40 -3.72
C LEU A 124 -0.35 -1.26 -4.56
N SER A 125 -1.36 -0.57 -4.02
CA SER A 125 -2.50 -0.11 -4.78
C SER A 125 -2.79 1.34 -4.47
N VAL A 126 -2.83 2.17 -5.50
CA VAL A 126 -3.18 3.59 -5.45
C VAL A 126 -4.07 3.94 -6.64
N PRO A 127 -4.87 5.02 -6.56
CA PRO A 127 -5.68 5.49 -7.69
C PRO A 127 -4.80 5.81 -8.91
N ASN A 128 -5.10 5.21 -10.06
CA ASN A 128 -4.36 5.40 -11.31
C ASN A 128 -5.19 6.13 -12.37
N GLY A 129 -4.50 6.94 -13.17
CA GLY A 129 -5.06 7.77 -14.23
C GLY A 129 -4.09 8.87 -14.62
N VAL A 130 -4.53 9.89 -15.34
CA VAL A 130 -3.72 11.09 -15.58
C VAL A 130 -3.39 11.77 -14.25
N ASP A 131 -2.12 12.17 -14.06
CA ASP A 131 -1.65 12.81 -12.84
C ASP A 131 -2.53 13.99 -12.42
N LYS A 132 -3.16 13.91 -11.26
CA LYS A 132 -3.94 15.00 -10.66
C LYS A 132 -4.01 14.88 -9.12
N VAL A 133 -4.38 15.99 -8.49
CA VAL A 133 -4.71 16.06 -7.07
C VAL A 133 -6.17 16.46 -6.92
N CYS A 134 -6.96 15.64 -6.26
CA CYS A 134 -8.28 15.99 -5.77
C CYS A 134 -8.09 16.63 -4.38
N PHE A 135 -8.19 17.97 -4.32
CA PHE A 135 -7.84 18.71 -3.11
C PHE A 135 -8.51 18.15 -1.86
N ASN A 136 -7.71 17.95 -0.86
CA ASN A 136 -7.91 17.37 0.44
C ASN A 136 -8.50 15.93 0.39
N ALA A 137 -8.58 15.30 -0.78
CA ALA A 137 -9.08 13.93 -0.89
C ALA A 137 -7.97 12.91 -1.13
N HIS A 138 -7.40 12.93 -2.32
CA HIS A 138 -6.37 11.97 -2.72
C HIS A 138 -5.63 12.44 -3.98
N ARG A 139 -4.52 11.79 -4.27
CA ARG A 139 -3.84 11.89 -5.57
C ARG A 139 -4.30 10.79 -6.50
N ILE A 140 -4.24 11.07 -7.79
CA ILE A 140 -4.34 10.09 -8.87
C ILE A 140 -2.99 10.06 -9.56
N TYR A 141 -2.45 8.88 -9.75
CA TYR A 141 -1.08 8.67 -10.24
C TYR A 141 -1.09 8.30 -11.72
N GLY A 142 -0.50 9.19 -12.51
CA GLY A 142 -0.18 8.95 -13.91
C GLY A 142 1.31 8.63 -14.09
N ASN A 143 1.75 8.65 -15.34
CA ASN A 143 3.12 8.26 -15.70
C ASN A 143 4.22 9.04 -14.97
N LYS A 144 4.00 10.32 -14.64
CA LYS A 144 5.05 11.12 -14.00
C LYS A 144 5.17 10.82 -12.51
N ARG A 145 4.03 10.90 -11.77
CA ARG A 145 4.08 10.75 -10.31
C ARG A 145 4.20 9.29 -9.88
N PHE A 146 3.60 8.35 -10.61
CA PHE A 146 3.70 6.92 -10.27
C PHE A 146 5.16 6.46 -10.25
N TYR A 147 5.95 6.78 -11.29
CA TYR A 147 7.35 6.36 -11.34
C TYR A 147 8.24 7.07 -10.32
N LYS A 148 7.87 8.29 -9.89
CA LYS A 148 8.52 8.94 -8.73
C LYS A 148 8.17 8.22 -7.43
N LEU A 149 6.87 7.86 -7.25
CA LEU A 149 6.40 7.16 -6.06
C LEU A 149 7.16 5.86 -5.81
N ILE A 150 7.43 5.10 -6.86
CA ILE A 150 8.10 3.80 -6.77
C ILE A 150 9.63 3.88 -6.94
N GLU A 151 10.22 5.07 -6.81
CA GLU A 151 11.68 5.22 -6.92
C GLU A 151 12.42 4.33 -5.91
N GLY A 152 13.42 3.58 -6.40
CA GLY A 152 14.16 2.60 -5.60
C GLY A 152 13.51 1.22 -5.51
N PHE A 153 12.32 1.05 -6.10
CA PHE A 153 11.70 -0.26 -6.28
C PHE A 153 11.86 -0.78 -7.71
N GLU A 154 11.71 -2.09 -7.87
CA GLU A 154 11.54 -2.78 -9.15
C GLU A 154 10.09 -3.23 -9.28
N ILE A 155 9.45 -2.99 -10.42
CA ILE A 155 8.15 -3.59 -10.72
C ILE A 155 8.38 -5.07 -11.06
N VAL A 156 7.87 -5.96 -10.21
CA VAL A 156 7.94 -7.41 -10.44
C VAL A 156 6.76 -7.88 -11.27
N ASP A 157 5.57 -7.41 -10.93
CA ASP A 157 4.32 -7.74 -11.65
C ASP A 157 3.22 -6.71 -11.36
N TYR A 158 2.10 -6.80 -12.09
CA TYR A 158 0.94 -5.93 -11.87
C TYR A 158 -0.36 -6.59 -12.34
N TYR A 159 -1.44 -6.20 -11.70
CA TYR A 159 -2.79 -6.69 -11.96
C TYR A 159 -3.78 -5.53 -11.95
N PRO A 160 -4.58 -5.32 -13.04
CA PRO A 160 -4.63 -6.12 -14.26
C PRO A 160 -3.43 -5.91 -15.18
N LYS A 161 -3.28 -6.76 -16.21
CA LYS A 161 -2.09 -6.72 -17.10
C LYS A 161 -2.03 -5.51 -18.04
N ASN A 162 -3.09 -4.72 -18.14
CA ASN A 162 -3.11 -3.44 -18.85
C ASN A 162 -2.82 -2.22 -17.94
N PHE A 163 -2.22 -2.46 -16.77
CA PHE A 163 -1.91 -1.40 -15.79
C PHE A 163 -1.22 -0.17 -16.39
N LYS A 164 -0.24 -0.36 -17.28
CA LYS A 164 0.52 0.75 -17.88
C LYS A 164 -0.35 1.70 -18.71
N GLU A 165 -1.36 1.14 -19.37
CA GLU A 165 -2.33 1.92 -20.16
C GLU A 165 -3.22 2.77 -19.23
N MET A 166 -3.50 2.28 -18.02
CA MET A 166 -4.32 2.99 -17.03
C MET A 166 -3.66 4.29 -16.55
N LEU A 167 -2.32 4.39 -16.60
CA LEU A 167 -1.57 5.59 -16.19
C LEU A 167 -1.75 6.78 -17.16
N GLU A 168 -2.32 6.56 -18.34
CA GLU A 168 -2.51 7.56 -19.39
C GLU A 168 -3.96 7.94 -19.64
N VAL A 169 -4.90 7.25 -18.98
CA VAL A 169 -6.33 7.46 -19.17
C VAL A 169 -6.87 8.45 -18.13
N ASP A 170 -7.60 9.49 -18.59
CA ASP A 170 -8.37 10.32 -17.66
C ASP A 170 -9.66 9.57 -17.28
N THR A 171 -9.66 9.03 -16.09
CA THR A 171 -10.77 8.24 -15.53
C THR A 171 -11.84 9.10 -14.86
N GLY A 172 -11.71 10.44 -14.92
CA GLY A 172 -12.66 11.36 -14.27
C GLY A 172 -12.68 11.18 -12.75
N SER A 173 -13.83 10.79 -12.22
CA SER A 173 -14.02 10.45 -10.80
C SER A 173 -13.85 8.95 -10.53
N GLU A 174 -13.84 8.12 -11.55
CA GLU A 174 -13.51 6.69 -11.41
C GLU A 174 -12.00 6.55 -11.25
N CYS A 175 -11.58 6.01 -10.14
CA CYS A 175 -10.17 5.85 -9.81
C CYS A 175 -9.84 4.37 -9.74
N PRO A 176 -9.53 3.71 -10.88
CA PRO A 176 -9.14 2.31 -10.84
C PRO A 176 -7.88 2.16 -9.98
N GLN A 177 -7.89 1.15 -9.14
CA GLN A 177 -6.79 0.85 -8.23
C GLN A 177 -6.22 -0.54 -8.53
N PRO A 178 -5.30 -0.65 -9.52
CA PRO A 178 -4.57 -1.87 -9.78
C PRO A 178 -3.67 -2.23 -8.60
N VAL A 179 -3.27 -3.49 -8.51
CA VAL A 179 -2.23 -3.92 -7.58
C VAL A 179 -0.92 -4.11 -8.32
N VAL A 180 0.11 -3.42 -7.87
CA VAL A 180 1.47 -3.54 -8.41
C VAL A 180 2.36 -4.22 -7.36
N VAL A 181 3.02 -5.30 -7.75
CA VAL A 181 4.00 -5.99 -6.91
C VAL A 181 5.37 -5.37 -7.15
N LEU A 182 5.90 -4.76 -6.11
CA LEU A 182 7.19 -4.04 -6.13
C LEU A 182 8.21 -4.80 -5.29
N ARG A 183 9.47 -4.82 -5.74
CA ARG A 183 10.61 -5.35 -4.97
C ARG A 183 11.51 -4.22 -4.52
N ASN A 184 11.85 -4.19 -3.24
CA ASN A 184 12.84 -3.27 -2.68
C ASN A 184 14.23 -3.61 -3.24
N LYS A 185 14.90 -2.67 -3.90
CA LYS A 185 16.25 -2.87 -4.46
C LYS A 185 17.38 -2.79 -3.43
N GLY A 186 17.08 -2.31 -2.21
CA GLY A 186 18.07 -2.03 -1.18
C GLY A 186 18.51 -0.58 -1.13
#